data_e49d71f7ae74e3c1186c2f03bdd16e7b
#
_entry.id   e49d71f7ae74e3c1186c2f03bdd16e7b
#
_cell.length_a   1.000
_cell.length_b   1.000
_cell.length_c   1.000
_cell.angle_alpha   90.00
_cell.angle_beta   90.00
_cell.angle_gamma   90.00
#
_symmetry.space_group_name_H-M   'P 1'
#
loop_
_entity.id
_entity.type
_entity.pdbx_description
1 polymer ?
#
loop_
_entity_poly.entity_id
_entity_poly.type
_entity_poly.pdbx_seq_one_letter_code
_entity_poly.pdbx_strand_id
1 'polypeptide(L)'
;MDENKLNIIKPFGPAIAKVKMPEKIINALNDHVDKIVNNEELSKKFDNGKNLAGNVKQELSLSKEISEESGWSSFLANSTRAWIKFCLGKNIKEFQIYSSWIVRQFSNEYNPVHWHSGHISGAGFLKVPSTFGETFQKDKKNYNGKLVLIHGSRSFLCNSKYEILPEVG
;
A
#
# COMPACT_ATOMS: atom_id res chain seq x y z
N MET A 1 -16.97 -37.30 -2.86
CA MET A 1 -17.52 -36.25 -1.97
C MET A 1 -18.34 -35.31 -2.86
N ASP A 2 -19.55 -35.04 -2.47
CA ASP A 2 -20.46 -34.17 -3.24
C ASP A 2 -19.99 -32.74 -3.05
N GLU A 3 -19.39 -32.11 -4.08
CA GLU A 3 -18.82 -30.75 -4.05
C GLU A 3 -19.84 -29.69 -3.61
N ASN A 4 -21.12 -29.97 -3.77
CA ASN A 4 -22.23 -29.10 -3.40
C ASN A 4 -22.46 -28.97 -1.88
N LYS A 5 -21.73 -29.70 -1.04
CA LYS A 5 -21.88 -29.69 0.43
C LYS A 5 -20.69 -29.09 1.18
N LEU A 6 -19.64 -28.64 0.47
CA LEU A 6 -18.47 -28.03 1.11
C LEU A 6 -18.75 -26.55 1.41
N ASN A 7 -18.92 -26.24 2.69
CA ASN A 7 -19.04 -24.85 3.17
C ASN A 7 -17.71 -24.45 3.83
N ILE A 8 -17.00 -23.46 3.26
CA ILE A 8 -15.75 -22.95 3.80
C ILE A 8 -16.03 -21.65 4.55
N ILE A 9 -15.79 -21.68 5.86
CA ILE A 9 -15.90 -20.49 6.71
C ILE A 9 -14.48 -20.01 7.02
N LYS A 10 -14.25 -18.69 6.91
CA LYS A 10 -12.99 -18.03 7.28
C LYS A 10 -13.26 -17.06 8.45
N PRO A 11 -13.40 -17.56 9.68
CA PRO A 11 -13.80 -16.72 10.81
C PRO A 11 -12.66 -15.82 11.34
N PHE A 12 -11.42 -16.07 10.90
CA PHE A 12 -10.23 -15.38 11.39
C PHE A 12 -9.39 -14.85 10.26
N GLY A 13 -8.59 -13.84 10.58
CA GLY A 13 -7.63 -13.22 9.68
C GLY A 13 -8.16 -11.98 8.96
N PRO A 14 -7.28 -11.03 8.65
CA PRO A 14 -7.63 -9.84 7.89
C PRO A 14 -7.93 -10.19 6.44
N ALA A 15 -8.88 -9.48 5.85
CA ALA A 15 -9.11 -9.49 4.42
C ALA A 15 -8.13 -8.51 3.72
N ILE A 16 -7.85 -8.76 2.45
CA ILE A 16 -7.06 -7.87 1.59
C ILE A 16 -7.91 -7.54 0.38
N ALA A 17 -8.08 -6.24 0.11
CA ALA A 17 -8.70 -5.77 -1.11
C ALA A 17 -7.63 -5.21 -2.06
N LYS A 18 -7.66 -5.61 -3.33
CA LYS A 18 -6.88 -4.98 -4.40
C LYS A 18 -7.86 -4.18 -5.26
N VAL A 19 -7.56 -2.90 -5.44
CA VAL A 19 -8.41 -1.97 -6.21
C VAL A 19 -7.53 -1.22 -7.18
N LYS A 20 -7.90 -1.18 -8.45
CA LYS A 20 -7.18 -0.45 -9.48
C LYS A 20 -7.36 1.05 -9.29
N MET A 21 -6.25 1.78 -9.12
CA MET A 21 -6.25 3.23 -9.01
C MET A 21 -6.46 3.86 -10.40
N PRO A 22 -7.37 4.84 -10.53
CA PRO A 22 -7.54 5.57 -11.78
C PRO A 22 -6.26 6.30 -12.21
N GLU A 23 -5.95 6.26 -13.49
CA GLU A 23 -4.75 6.88 -14.07
C GLU A 23 -4.66 8.39 -13.77
N LYS A 24 -5.81 9.09 -13.77
CA LYS A 24 -5.88 10.50 -13.39
C LYS A 24 -5.30 10.77 -12.01
N ILE A 25 -5.57 9.90 -11.02
CA ILE A 25 -5.06 10.04 -9.66
C ILE A 25 -3.56 9.76 -9.64
N ILE A 26 -3.12 8.71 -10.33
CA ILE A 26 -1.69 8.34 -10.46
C ILE A 26 -0.90 9.52 -11.01
N ASN A 27 -1.37 10.11 -12.10
CA ASN A 27 -0.71 11.24 -12.75
C ASN A 27 -0.67 12.47 -11.84
N ALA A 28 -1.79 12.83 -11.21
CA ALA A 28 -1.85 13.98 -10.30
C ALA A 28 -0.90 13.83 -9.10
N LEU A 29 -0.80 12.64 -8.51
CA LEU A 29 0.11 12.37 -7.40
C LEU A 29 1.58 12.37 -7.87
N ASN A 30 1.88 11.82 -9.04
CA ASN A 30 3.23 11.87 -9.62
C ASN A 30 3.66 13.31 -9.92
N ASP A 31 2.80 14.12 -10.54
CA ASP A 31 3.07 15.53 -10.84
C ASP A 31 3.34 16.32 -9.55
N HIS A 32 2.60 16.02 -8.48
CA HIS A 32 2.84 16.63 -7.17
C HIS A 32 4.22 16.25 -6.61
N VAL A 33 4.58 14.98 -6.64
CA VAL A 33 5.89 14.51 -6.20
C VAL A 33 7.00 15.16 -7.01
N ASP A 34 6.86 15.20 -8.33
CA ASP A 34 7.87 15.79 -9.22
C ASP A 34 8.06 17.30 -8.93
N LYS A 35 7.01 18.04 -8.58
CA LYS A 35 7.11 19.43 -8.10
C LYS A 35 7.88 19.56 -6.79
N ILE A 36 7.61 18.68 -5.83
CA ILE A 36 8.30 18.71 -4.52
C ILE A 36 9.80 18.41 -4.69
N VAL A 37 10.15 17.33 -5.38
CA VAL A 37 11.55 16.89 -5.46
C VAL A 37 12.44 17.79 -6.31
N ASN A 38 11.86 18.59 -7.20
CA ASN A 38 12.56 19.59 -7.99
C ASN A 38 12.70 20.94 -7.27
N ASN A 39 12.20 21.05 -6.02
CA ASN A 39 12.29 22.26 -5.20
C ASN A 39 12.80 21.89 -3.80
N GLU A 40 13.97 22.41 -3.43
CA GLU A 40 14.64 22.08 -2.17
C GLU A 40 13.83 22.52 -0.94
N GLU A 41 13.17 23.68 -0.99
CA GLU A 41 12.35 24.18 0.12
C GLU A 41 11.10 23.29 0.31
N LEU A 42 10.44 22.91 -0.78
CA LEU A 42 9.29 22.00 -0.73
C LEU A 42 9.73 20.62 -0.25
N SER A 43 10.86 20.10 -0.71
CA SER A 43 11.40 18.82 -0.25
C SER A 43 11.62 18.81 1.26
N LYS A 44 12.20 19.86 1.82
CA LYS A 44 12.37 20.01 3.27
C LYS A 44 11.04 20.16 4.00
N LYS A 45 10.10 20.94 3.44
CA LYS A 45 8.78 21.19 4.04
C LYS A 45 7.94 19.93 4.15
N PHE A 46 7.98 19.08 3.13
CA PHE A 46 7.17 17.86 3.07
C PHE A 46 7.88 16.61 3.56
N ASP A 47 9.16 16.71 3.95
CA ASP A 47 9.90 15.58 4.50
C ASP A 47 9.22 15.03 5.76
N ASN A 48 8.91 13.76 5.74
CA ASN A 48 8.27 13.02 6.82
C ASN A 48 9.09 11.85 7.34
N GLY A 49 10.30 11.65 6.85
CA GLY A 49 11.14 10.48 7.15
C GLY A 49 11.39 10.26 8.63
N LYS A 50 11.45 11.34 9.44
CA LYS A 50 11.62 11.25 10.91
C LYS A 50 10.48 10.52 11.63
N ASN A 51 9.30 10.44 11.03
CA ASN A 51 8.08 9.89 11.63
C ASN A 51 7.76 8.48 11.10
N LEU A 52 8.56 7.96 10.17
CA LEU A 52 8.29 6.73 9.46
C LEU A 52 9.38 5.68 9.69
N ALA A 53 9.07 4.43 9.41
CA ALA A 53 9.96 3.29 9.69
C ALA A 53 10.95 2.99 8.56
N GLY A 54 10.79 3.64 7.40
CA GLY A 54 11.59 3.39 6.21
C GLY A 54 13.08 3.69 6.38
N ASN A 55 13.93 2.84 5.87
CA ASN A 55 15.34 3.14 5.63
C ASN A 55 15.52 3.60 4.19
N VAL A 56 14.93 4.74 3.89
CA VAL A 56 14.83 5.34 2.56
C VAL A 56 15.15 6.83 2.63
N LYS A 57 15.60 7.40 1.53
CA LYS A 57 16.03 8.81 1.47
C LYS A 57 14.87 9.80 1.43
N GLN A 58 13.73 9.40 0.88
CA GLN A 58 12.64 10.33 0.63
C GLN A 58 11.29 9.73 1.01
N GLU A 59 10.70 10.29 2.05
CA GLU A 59 9.33 10.02 2.49
C GLU A 59 8.62 11.36 2.64
N LEU A 60 7.62 11.59 1.81
CA LEU A 60 6.98 12.88 1.66
C LEU A 60 5.55 12.82 2.19
N SER A 61 5.21 13.70 3.11
CA SER A 61 3.82 13.83 3.57
C SER A 61 2.90 14.25 2.42
N LEU A 62 1.72 13.66 2.35
CA LEU A 62 0.68 14.04 1.42
C LEU A 62 -0.35 14.91 2.14
N SER A 63 -0.43 16.19 1.76
CA SER A 63 -1.34 17.12 2.40
C SER A 63 -2.80 16.78 2.10
N LYS A 64 -3.70 17.30 2.94
CA LYS A 64 -5.14 17.12 2.77
C LYS A 64 -5.61 17.71 1.45
N GLU A 65 -5.14 18.92 1.12
CA GLU A 65 -5.50 19.64 -0.11
C GLU A 65 -5.19 18.80 -1.35
N ILE A 66 -3.96 18.29 -1.46
CA ILE A 66 -3.55 17.44 -2.59
C ILE A 66 -4.31 16.12 -2.60
N SER A 67 -4.58 15.54 -1.43
CA SER A 67 -5.38 14.31 -1.34
C SER A 67 -6.82 14.51 -1.85
N GLU A 68 -7.39 15.69 -1.65
CA GLU A 68 -8.72 16.05 -2.14
C GLU A 68 -8.69 16.41 -3.63
N GLU A 69 -7.80 17.30 -4.06
CA GLU A 69 -7.67 17.78 -5.45
C GLU A 69 -7.34 16.66 -6.43
N SER A 70 -6.44 15.74 -6.06
CA SER A 70 -6.10 14.58 -6.89
C SER A 70 -7.23 13.55 -6.99
N GLY A 71 -8.22 13.59 -6.10
CA GLY A 71 -9.27 12.59 -5.95
C GLY A 71 -8.84 11.37 -5.11
N TRP A 72 -7.63 11.37 -4.53
CA TRP A 72 -7.11 10.29 -3.71
C TRP A 72 -8.00 9.99 -2.50
N SER A 73 -8.41 11.02 -1.75
CA SER A 73 -9.31 10.87 -0.61
C SER A 73 -10.64 10.20 -0.98
N SER A 74 -11.25 10.63 -2.08
CA SER A 74 -12.50 10.06 -2.57
C SER A 74 -12.33 8.63 -3.04
N PHE A 75 -11.23 8.30 -3.70
CA PHE A 75 -10.90 6.95 -4.12
C PHE A 75 -10.76 6.02 -2.92
N LEU A 76 -10.00 6.41 -1.89
CA LEU A 76 -9.84 5.63 -0.66
C LEU A 76 -11.18 5.41 0.06
N ALA A 77 -11.98 6.47 0.20
CA ALA A 77 -13.27 6.40 0.87
C ALA A 77 -14.23 5.43 0.16
N ASN A 78 -14.32 5.52 -1.15
CA ASN A 78 -15.21 4.65 -1.95
C ASN A 78 -14.74 3.20 -1.96
N SER A 79 -13.45 2.97 -2.12
CA SER A 79 -12.85 1.62 -2.08
C SER A 79 -13.05 0.96 -0.72
N THR A 80 -12.84 1.71 0.36
CA THR A 80 -13.04 1.23 1.73
C THR A 80 -14.50 0.91 2.01
N ARG A 81 -15.43 1.77 1.60
CA ARG A 81 -16.88 1.51 1.74
C ARG A 81 -17.30 0.24 1.01
N ALA A 82 -16.86 0.09 -0.23
CA ALA A 82 -17.14 -1.10 -1.03
C ALA A 82 -16.56 -2.37 -0.39
N TRP A 83 -15.32 -2.30 0.09
CA TRP A 83 -14.66 -3.42 0.76
C TRP A 83 -15.36 -3.84 2.06
N ILE A 84 -15.68 -2.88 2.94
CA ILE A 84 -16.40 -3.16 4.20
C ILE A 84 -17.79 -3.73 3.91
N LYS A 85 -18.50 -3.20 2.92
CA LYS A 85 -19.80 -3.73 2.51
C LYS A 85 -19.68 -5.16 2.01
N PHE A 86 -18.66 -5.46 1.21
CA PHE A 86 -18.42 -6.82 0.70
C PHE A 86 -18.07 -7.80 1.83
N CYS A 87 -17.14 -7.42 2.73
CA CYS A 87 -16.65 -8.32 3.78
C CYS A 87 -17.63 -8.52 4.93
N LEU A 88 -18.39 -7.48 5.30
CA LEU A 88 -19.18 -7.45 6.53
C LEU A 88 -20.70 -7.21 6.29
N GLY A 89 -21.11 -6.92 5.06
CA GLY A 89 -22.49 -6.53 4.74
C GLY A 89 -22.91 -5.17 5.32
N LYS A 90 -21.97 -4.39 5.89
CA LYS A 90 -22.24 -3.13 6.59
C LYS A 90 -21.95 -1.91 5.73
N ASN A 91 -22.78 -0.87 5.89
CA ASN A 91 -22.49 0.45 5.34
C ASN A 91 -21.86 1.32 6.42
N ILE A 92 -20.69 1.90 6.12
CA ILE A 92 -20.05 2.90 7.00
C ILE A 92 -20.52 4.29 6.62
N LYS A 93 -20.77 5.13 7.63
CA LYS A 93 -21.19 6.54 7.45
C LYS A 93 -20.01 7.47 7.39
N GLU A 94 -19.00 7.21 8.21
CA GLU A 94 -17.84 8.08 8.39
C GLU A 94 -16.57 7.37 7.91
N PHE A 95 -15.66 8.15 7.35
CA PHE A 95 -14.34 7.73 6.92
C PHE A 95 -13.36 8.87 7.16
N GLN A 96 -12.27 8.57 7.85
CA GLN A 96 -11.20 9.53 8.13
C GLN A 96 -9.86 8.94 7.71
N ILE A 97 -9.07 9.72 6.99
CA ILE A 97 -7.67 9.41 6.71
C ILE A 97 -6.83 10.03 7.82
N TYR A 98 -6.13 9.21 8.61
CA TYR A 98 -5.25 9.69 9.66
C TYR A 98 -3.95 10.27 9.10
N SER A 99 -3.35 9.57 8.15
CA SER A 99 -2.13 10.01 7.48
C SER A 99 -2.04 9.40 6.09
N SER A 100 -1.39 10.12 5.21
CA SER A 100 -1.02 9.64 3.88
C SER A 100 0.33 10.23 3.52
N TRP A 101 1.19 9.39 2.94
CA TRP A 101 2.54 9.80 2.52
C TRP A 101 2.97 9.02 1.29
N ILE A 102 3.99 9.52 0.63
CA ILE A 102 4.57 8.91 -0.56
C ILE A 102 6.03 8.57 -0.27
N VAL A 103 6.39 7.33 -0.53
CA VAL A 103 7.76 6.83 -0.41
C VAL A 103 8.40 6.77 -1.78
N ARG A 104 9.56 7.40 -1.95
CA ARG A 104 10.42 7.20 -3.11
C ARG A 104 11.59 6.32 -2.69
N GLN A 105 11.50 5.07 -3.07
CA GLN A 105 12.47 4.04 -2.70
C GLN A 105 13.40 3.76 -3.88
N PHE A 106 14.70 3.82 -3.62
CA PHE A 106 15.76 3.58 -4.58
C PHE A 106 16.46 2.25 -4.31
N SER A 107 17.47 1.92 -5.14
CA SER A 107 18.27 0.71 -4.97
C SER A 107 18.94 0.67 -3.59
N ASN A 108 18.92 -0.50 -2.95
CA ASN A 108 19.45 -0.76 -1.60
C ASN A 108 18.70 -0.08 -0.44
N GLU A 109 17.56 0.53 -0.72
CA GLU A 109 16.67 1.06 0.30
C GLU A 109 15.56 0.05 0.61
N TYR A 110 15.02 0.08 1.83
CA TYR A 110 13.95 -0.83 2.23
C TYR A 110 13.08 -0.25 3.35
N ASN A 111 11.88 -0.77 3.44
CA ASN A 111 11.02 -0.58 4.61
C ASN A 111 11.10 -1.84 5.48
N PRO A 112 11.52 -1.73 6.75
CA PRO A 112 11.51 -2.87 7.66
C PRO A 112 10.08 -3.32 7.95
N VAL A 113 9.94 -4.50 8.55
CA VAL A 113 8.65 -4.97 9.06
C VAL A 113 8.16 -4.00 10.14
N HIS A 114 6.98 -3.46 9.94
CA HIS A 114 6.35 -2.52 10.86
C HIS A 114 4.83 -2.64 10.77
N TRP A 115 4.12 -1.92 11.62
CA TRP A 115 2.66 -1.88 11.65
C TRP A 115 2.17 -0.44 11.60
N HIS A 116 0.93 -0.28 11.19
CA HIS A 116 0.25 1.01 11.15
C HIS A 116 -0.89 1.04 12.17
N SER A 117 -1.15 2.20 12.74
CA SER A 117 -2.35 2.47 13.53
C SER A 117 -3.57 2.65 12.62
N GLY A 118 -4.77 2.70 13.23
CA GLY A 118 -6.03 2.82 12.51
C GLY A 118 -6.70 1.46 12.26
N HIS A 119 -7.87 1.49 11.63
CA HIS A 119 -8.64 0.28 11.36
C HIS A 119 -8.23 -0.40 10.05
N ILE A 120 -7.74 0.38 9.10
CA ILE A 120 -7.34 -0.06 7.76
C ILE A 120 -6.08 0.69 7.37
N SER A 121 -5.14 -0.01 6.76
CA SER A 121 -3.99 0.58 6.09
C SER A 121 -3.89 0.04 4.66
N GLY A 122 -3.20 0.78 3.80
CA GLY A 122 -3.03 0.38 2.41
C GLY A 122 -1.75 0.93 1.81
N ALA A 123 -1.32 0.33 0.73
CA ALA A 123 -0.24 0.80 -0.12
C ALA A 123 -0.67 0.77 -1.58
N GLY A 124 -0.22 1.74 -2.35
CA GLY A 124 -0.41 1.82 -3.80
C GLY A 124 0.90 2.18 -4.48
N PHE A 125 1.03 1.84 -5.75
CA PHE A 125 2.26 2.03 -6.50
C PHE A 125 2.05 3.03 -7.64
N LEU A 126 2.68 4.19 -7.54
CA LEU A 126 2.56 5.27 -8.53
C LEU A 126 3.54 5.12 -9.69
N LYS A 127 4.75 4.64 -9.39
CA LYS A 127 5.80 4.31 -10.37
C LYS A 127 6.46 3.00 -9.93
N VAL A 128 6.78 2.15 -10.90
CA VAL A 128 7.45 0.87 -10.68
C VAL A 128 8.58 0.76 -11.70
N PRO A 129 9.80 0.35 -11.31
CA PRO A 129 10.89 0.17 -12.26
C PRO A 129 10.63 -1.01 -13.20
N SER A 130 11.27 -1.03 -14.34
CA SER A 130 11.18 -2.14 -15.30
C SER A 130 11.77 -3.45 -14.76
N THR A 131 12.69 -3.35 -13.79
CA THR A 131 13.28 -4.50 -13.10
C THR A 131 13.63 -4.15 -11.66
N PHE A 132 13.49 -5.11 -10.76
CA PHE A 132 13.96 -5.02 -9.38
C PHE A 132 15.35 -5.65 -9.17
N GLY A 133 16.09 -5.89 -10.25
CA GLY A 133 17.40 -6.51 -10.21
C GLY A 133 17.36 -8.02 -10.00
N GLU A 134 18.53 -8.61 -9.93
CA GLU A 134 18.71 -10.05 -9.77
C GLU A 134 18.96 -10.42 -8.29
N THR A 135 18.72 -11.69 -7.96
CA THR A 135 19.14 -12.25 -6.67
C THR A 135 20.59 -12.68 -6.70
N PHE A 136 21.29 -12.56 -5.56
CA PHE A 136 22.65 -13.10 -5.42
C PHE A 136 22.71 -14.64 -5.60
N GLN A 137 21.63 -15.33 -5.28
CA GLN A 137 21.53 -16.79 -5.41
C GLN A 137 20.54 -17.12 -6.52
N LYS A 138 21.07 -17.62 -7.65
CA LYS A 138 20.30 -17.86 -8.88
C LYS A 138 19.13 -18.83 -8.72
N ASP A 139 19.27 -19.80 -7.82
CA ASP A 139 18.25 -20.86 -7.58
C ASP A 139 17.17 -20.43 -6.58
N LYS A 140 17.21 -19.21 -6.08
CA LYS A 140 16.22 -18.72 -5.13
C LYS A 140 15.23 -17.76 -5.77
N LYS A 141 14.00 -17.81 -5.24
CA LYS A 141 12.94 -16.90 -5.63
C LYS A 141 13.36 -15.44 -5.39
N ASN A 142 13.21 -14.59 -6.39
CA ASN A 142 13.46 -13.16 -6.27
C ASN A 142 12.35 -12.49 -5.43
N TYR A 143 12.74 -11.85 -4.34
CA TYR A 143 11.86 -11.08 -3.45
C TYR A 143 12.07 -9.57 -3.55
N ASN A 144 12.99 -9.11 -4.38
CA ASN A 144 13.29 -7.70 -4.53
C ASN A 144 12.04 -6.91 -4.92
N GLY A 145 11.86 -5.75 -4.32
CA GLY A 145 10.78 -4.83 -4.59
C GLY A 145 9.37 -5.29 -4.17
N LYS A 146 9.19 -6.51 -3.64
CA LYS A 146 7.88 -6.99 -3.22
C LYS A 146 7.42 -6.35 -1.93
N LEU A 147 6.12 -6.05 -1.87
CA LEU A 147 5.43 -5.77 -0.62
C LEU A 147 5.05 -7.11 0.03
N VAL A 148 5.43 -7.29 1.29
CA VAL A 148 5.10 -8.49 2.06
C VAL A 148 4.19 -8.12 3.21
N LEU A 149 2.99 -8.68 3.22
CA LEU A 149 2.06 -8.59 4.33
C LEU A 149 2.22 -9.82 5.22
N ILE A 150 2.30 -9.62 6.53
CA ILE A 150 2.52 -10.67 7.52
C ILE A 150 1.38 -10.65 8.52
N HIS A 151 0.79 -11.83 8.80
CA HIS A 151 -0.23 -12.01 9.82
C HIS A 151 -0.19 -13.40 10.43
N GLY A 152 -0.28 -13.46 11.76
CA GLY A 152 -0.32 -14.72 12.51
C GLY A 152 0.93 -15.59 12.36
N SER A 153 0.76 -16.88 12.60
CA SER A 153 1.82 -17.89 12.52
C SER A 153 1.58 -18.85 11.36
N ARG A 154 2.63 -19.33 10.77
CA ARG A 154 2.56 -20.37 9.74
C ARG A 154 2.16 -21.71 10.36
N SER A 155 1.18 -22.39 9.77
CA SER A 155 0.80 -23.75 10.11
C SER A 155 0.52 -24.57 8.86
N PHE A 156 0.10 -25.84 9.00
CA PHE A 156 -0.17 -26.73 7.86
C PHE A 156 -1.20 -26.16 6.88
N LEU A 157 -2.28 -25.55 7.38
CA LEU A 157 -3.37 -24.99 6.57
C LEU A 157 -3.36 -23.44 6.52
N CYS A 158 -2.34 -22.78 7.09
CA CYS A 158 -2.30 -21.34 7.19
C CYS A 158 -0.93 -20.80 6.76
N ASN A 159 -0.95 -19.86 5.83
CA ASN A 159 0.24 -19.11 5.45
C ASN A 159 0.26 -17.77 6.22
N SER A 160 1.41 -17.42 6.78
CA SER A 160 1.61 -16.16 7.51
C SER A 160 2.09 -15.01 6.62
N LYS A 161 2.36 -15.25 5.34
CA LYS A 161 2.86 -14.25 4.40
C LYS A 161 1.96 -14.15 3.17
N TYR A 162 1.72 -12.93 2.73
CA TYR A 162 1.13 -12.64 1.43
C TYR A 162 2.05 -11.66 0.69
N GLU A 163 2.51 -12.05 -0.50
CA GLU A 163 3.48 -11.30 -1.30
C GLU A 163 2.79 -10.63 -2.48
N ILE A 164 3.05 -9.35 -2.67
CA ILE A 164 2.51 -8.55 -3.76
C ILE A 164 3.69 -8.05 -4.60
N LEU A 165 3.70 -8.41 -5.88
CA LEU A 165 4.57 -7.78 -6.85
C LEU A 165 3.96 -6.41 -7.19
N PRO A 166 4.73 -5.31 -7.07
CA PRO A 166 4.23 -4.00 -7.42
C PRO A 166 3.84 -3.88 -8.90
N GLU A 167 2.68 -3.28 -9.11
CA GLU A 167 2.17 -2.89 -10.42
C GLU A 167 1.63 -1.47 -10.31
N VAL A 168 1.80 -0.63 -11.33
CA VAL A 168 1.29 0.74 -11.31
C VAL A 168 -0.23 0.76 -11.21
N GLY A 169 -0.74 1.49 -10.20
CA GLY A 169 -2.17 1.60 -9.89
C GLY A 169 -2.69 0.39 -9.17
#